data_93b4f39ea520191458895ca85dfbc69d
#
_entry.id   93b4f39ea520191458895ca85dfbc69d
#
_cell.length_a   1.000
_cell.length_b   1.000
_cell.length_c   1.000
_cell.angle_alpha   90.00
_cell.angle_beta   90.00
_cell.angle_gamma   90.00
#
_symmetry.space_group_name_H-M   'P 1'
#
loop_
_entity.id
_entity.type
_entity.pdbx_description
1 polymer ?
#
loop_
_entity_poly.entity_id
_entity_poly.type
_entity_poly.pdbx_seq_one_letter_code
_entity_poly.pdbx_strand_id
1 'polypeptide(L)'
;MNVEQEYIKDIEKLAPCPQVALDVLAIAHDPDCSISVLAEKIERDPSLTANMLQMGNSAYFGHMKKISSVNDIIVRLGIESVKIIAITSASVGLLKSAQEAYALTSGQLWQHSYATAILASIIGRYAKVKDSPSLYTAALLHDVGKIVLNRPLQIESYNHPELAAELSLLGREQLLLHTDHARVGMALLEKWGLPEAVSVPVGMHHTLDQPQAQRLNAKVVHLANALAHLTSIEEEPDGEFFFDVLAYEDRKAMLPEVPHFEENMRIIIEEFVEKYQATVAVYVL
;
A
#
# COMPACT_ATOMS: atom_id res chain seq x y z
N MET A 1 7.43 3.09 -27.68
CA MET A 1 7.69 3.19 -26.23
C MET A 1 6.33 3.29 -25.59
N ASN A 2 6.02 2.49 -24.58
CA ASN A 2 4.72 2.55 -23.91
C ASN A 2 4.66 3.86 -23.10
N VAL A 3 3.48 4.46 -22.95
CA VAL A 3 3.28 5.75 -22.26
C VAL A 3 3.80 5.68 -20.82
N GLU A 4 3.54 4.57 -20.13
CA GLU A 4 4.02 4.33 -18.77
C GLU A 4 5.55 4.36 -18.68
N GLN A 5 6.25 3.80 -19.68
CA GLN A 5 7.71 3.79 -19.73
C GLN A 5 8.29 5.20 -19.86
N GLU A 6 7.58 6.12 -20.47
CA GLU A 6 7.99 7.51 -20.58
C GLU A 6 7.94 8.19 -19.19
N TYR A 7 6.86 8.00 -18.45
CA TYR A 7 6.72 8.56 -17.10
C TYR A 7 7.74 8.03 -16.10
N ILE A 8 8.07 6.73 -16.16
CA ILE A 8 9.04 6.13 -15.23
C ILE A 8 10.50 6.28 -15.66
N LYS A 9 10.77 6.86 -16.83
CA LYS A 9 12.13 7.00 -17.37
C LYS A 9 13.04 7.80 -16.44
N ASP A 10 12.53 8.88 -15.90
CA ASP A 10 13.25 9.85 -15.07
C ASP A 10 12.87 9.77 -13.57
N ILE A 11 12.28 8.64 -13.13
CA ILE A 11 11.78 8.47 -11.76
C ILE A 11 12.86 8.73 -10.70
N GLU A 12 14.10 8.35 -10.98
CA GLU A 12 15.24 8.55 -10.08
C GLU A 12 15.52 10.04 -9.80
N LYS A 13 15.07 10.93 -10.71
CA LYS A 13 15.18 12.39 -10.57
C LYS A 13 13.97 12.99 -9.86
N LEU A 14 12.79 12.35 -9.99
CA LEU A 14 11.52 12.87 -9.49
C LEU A 14 11.20 12.44 -8.06
N ALA A 15 11.53 11.21 -7.75
CA ALA A 15 11.37 10.64 -6.42
C ALA A 15 12.54 9.67 -6.18
N PRO A 16 13.64 10.10 -5.56
CA PRO A 16 14.69 9.18 -5.19
C PRO A 16 14.11 8.20 -4.17
N CYS A 17 13.73 7.03 -4.65
CA CYS A 17 13.43 5.93 -3.75
C CYS A 17 14.72 5.63 -2.97
N PRO A 18 14.69 5.61 -1.64
CA PRO A 18 15.85 5.21 -0.89
C PRO A 18 16.28 3.83 -1.39
N GLN A 19 17.52 3.70 -1.90
CA GLN A 19 18.02 2.43 -2.45
C GLN A 19 17.82 1.28 -1.46
N VAL A 20 17.91 1.59 -0.17
CA VAL A 20 17.66 0.63 0.91
C VAL A 20 16.23 0.10 0.90
N ALA A 21 15.22 0.93 0.58
CA ALA A 21 13.84 0.47 0.48
C ALA A 21 13.66 -0.52 -0.67
N LEU A 22 14.26 -0.24 -1.83
CA LEU A 22 14.26 -1.16 -2.97
C LEU A 22 14.98 -2.48 -2.67
N ASP A 23 16.14 -2.38 -2.04
CA ASP A 23 16.92 -3.55 -1.62
C ASP A 23 16.12 -4.43 -0.65
N VAL A 24 15.44 -3.82 0.33
CA VAL A 24 14.58 -4.52 1.29
C VAL A 24 13.39 -5.18 0.59
N LEU A 25 12.71 -4.47 -0.33
CA LEU A 25 11.60 -5.02 -1.09
C LEU A 25 12.06 -6.23 -1.93
N ALA A 26 13.17 -6.12 -2.64
CA ALA A 26 13.71 -7.20 -3.45
C ALA A 26 14.09 -8.43 -2.61
N ILE A 27 14.84 -8.20 -1.51
CA ILE A 27 15.28 -9.27 -0.60
C ILE A 27 14.08 -9.93 0.10
N ALA A 28 13.09 -9.16 0.55
CA ALA A 28 11.92 -9.71 1.23
C ALA A 28 11.07 -10.63 0.35
N HIS A 29 11.12 -10.46 -0.98
CA HIS A 29 10.41 -11.29 -1.96
C HIS A 29 11.28 -12.44 -2.53
N ASP A 30 12.55 -12.51 -2.17
CA ASP A 30 13.42 -13.64 -2.55
C ASP A 30 13.04 -14.88 -1.69
N PRO A 31 12.63 -16.00 -2.31
CA PRO A 31 12.33 -17.25 -1.59
C PRO A 31 13.52 -17.80 -0.81
N ASP A 32 14.73 -17.56 -1.32
CA ASP A 32 15.98 -17.99 -0.72
C ASP A 32 16.60 -16.92 0.21
N CYS A 33 15.82 -15.92 0.58
CA CYS A 33 16.25 -14.81 1.41
C CYS A 33 16.92 -15.27 2.70
N SER A 34 18.19 -14.92 2.86
CA SER A 34 18.89 -15.06 4.14
C SER A 34 18.47 -13.95 5.09
N ILE A 35 17.91 -14.36 6.23
CA ILE A 35 17.50 -13.44 7.32
C ILE A 35 18.66 -12.52 7.74
N SER A 36 19.90 -13.08 7.76
CA SER A 36 21.10 -12.29 8.11
C SER A 36 21.39 -11.19 7.10
N VAL A 37 21.17 -11.44 5.80
CA VAL A 37 21.37 -10.46 4.73
C VAL A 37 20.31 -9.35 4.85
N LEU A 38 19.07 -9.70 5.12
CA LEU A 38 17.98 -8.73 5.33
C LEU A 38 18.28 -7.85 6.56
N ALA A 39 18.65 -8.47 7.68
CA ALA A 39 19.00 -7.76 8.92
C ALA A 39 20.18 -6.79 8.71
N GLU A 40 21.24 -7.23 8.04
CA GLU A 40 22.41 -6.40 7.74
C GLU A 40 22.04 -5.18 6.88
N LYS A 41 21.19 -5.36 5.87
CA LYS A 41 20.72 -4.25 5.02
C LYS A 41 19.89 -3.24 5.82
N ILE A 42 19.01 -3.72 6.69
CA ILE A 42 18.18 -2.88 7.57
C ILE A 42 19.05 -2.07 8.52
N GLU A 43 20.01 -2.72 9.18
CA GLU A 43 20.88 -2.09 10.19
C GLU A 43 21.84 -1.04 9.62
N ARG A 44 22.09 -1.06 8.31
CA ARG A 44 22.86 -0.01 7.62
C ARG A 44 22.10 1.31 7.48
N ASP A 45 20.77 1.31 7.62
CA ASP A 45 19.95 2.51 7.59
C ASP A 45 19.36 2.78 9.00
N PRO A 46 19.88 3.80 9.72
CA PRO A 46 19.38 4.12 11.07
C PRO A 46 17.89 4.50 11.08
N SER A 47 17.39 5.15 10.03
CA SER A 47 16.00 5.56 9.92
C SER A 47 15.08 4.35 9.77
N LEU A 48 15.44 3.43 8.88
CA LEU A 48 14.72 2.18 8.67
C LEU A 48 14.76 1.32 9.95
N THR A 49 15.92 1.19 10.58
CA THR A 49 16.07 0.46 11.85
C THR A 49 15.19 1.05 12.94
N ALA A 50 15.16 2.38 13.11
CA ALA A 50 14.30 3.04 14.09
C ALA A 50 12.82 2.78 13.82
N ASN A 51 12.36 2.93 12.56
CA ASN A 51 10.99 2.64 12.14
C ASN A 51 10.61 1.18 12.42
N MET A 52 11.51 0.25 12.10
CA MET A 52 11.27 -1.18 12.37
C MET A 52 11.16 -1.50 13.86
N LEU A 53 12.02 -0.94 14.69
CA LEU A 53 11.95 -1.12 16.15
C LEU A 53 10.68 -0.50 16.71
N GLN A 54 10.26 0.66 16.22
CA GLN A 54 9.03 1.31 16.62
C GLN A 54 7.81 0.45 16.24
N MET A 55 7.76 -0.06 15.02
CA MET A 55 6.68 -0.93 14.56
C MET A 55 6.65 -2.28 15.30
N GLY A 56 7.80 -2.92 15.49
CA GLY A 56 7.91 -4.17 16.24
C GLY A 56 7.48 -4.05 17.70
N ASN A 57 7.55 -2.85 18.27
CA ASN A 57 7.06 -2.54 19.62
C ASN A 57 5.62 -2.02 19.66
N SER A 58 4.94 -1.91 18.51
CA SER A 58 3.55 -1.48 18.47
C SER A 58 2.61 -2.52 19.06
N ALA A 59 1.43 -2.09 19.49
CA ALA A 59 0.40 -2.99 20.02
C ALA A 59 -0.08 -4.02 18.97
N TYR A 60 0.14 -3.77 17.68
CA TYR A 60 -0.15 -4.72 16.60
C TYR A 60 0.53 -6.09 16.78
N PHE A 61 1.77 -6.11 17.30
CA PHE A 61 2.53 -7.34 17.56
C PHE A 61 2.41 -7.86 19.00
N GLY A 62 1.56 -7.24 19.82
CA GLY A 62 1.22 -7.66 21.18
C GLY A 62 2.12 -7.04 22.26
N HIS A 63 1.70 -7.22 23.53
CA HIS A 63 2.42 -6.71 24.72
C HIS A 63 3.62 -7.60 25.08
N MET A 64 4.56 -7.75 24.16
CA MET A 64 5.77 -8.52 24.42
C MET A 64 6.81 -7.63 25.13
N LYS A 65 7.78 -8.26 25.78
CA LYS A 65 8.95 -7.56 26.33
C LYS A 65 9.57 -6.70 25.22
N LYS A 66 9.92 -5.43 25.54
CA LYS A 66 10.44 -4.44 24.60
C LYS A 66 11.50 -5.04 23.66
N ILE A 67 11.30 -4.83 22.37
CA ILE A 67 12.21 -5.23 21.29
C ILE A 67 13.27 -4.14 21.15
N SER A 68 14.55 -4.52 21.13
CA SER A 68 15.68 -3.59 21.12
C SER A 68 16.63 -3.75 19.94
N SER A 69 16.45 -4.78 19.10
CA SER A 69 17.27 -5.03 17.92
C SER A 69 16.47 -5.69 16.79
N VAL A 70 16.99 -5.62 15.56
CA VAL A 70 16.41 -6.34 14.41
C VAL A 70 16.40 -7.84 14.66
N ASN A 71 17.44 -8.38 15.27
CA ASN A 71 17.50 -9.78 15.70
C ASN A 71 16.39 -10.15 16.68
N ASP A 72 16.05 -9.27 17.64
CA ASP A 72 14.93 -9.50 18.54
C ASP A 72 13.59 -9.60 17.78
N ILE A 73 13.39 -8.77 16.74
CA ILE A 73 12.23 -8.85 15.86
C ILE A 73 12.16 -10.24 15.22
N ILE A 74 13.27 -10.68 14.62
CA ILE A 74 13.38 -11.98 13.93
C ILE A 74 13.01 -13.15 14.86
N VAL A 75 13.64 -13.19 16.04
CA VAL A 75 13.48 -14.30 16.99
C VAL A 75 12.07 -14.37 17.57
N ARG A 76 11.43 -13.21 17.78
CA ARG A 76 10.13 -13.17 18.47
C ARG A 76 8.93 -13.18 17.54
N LEU A 77 9.02 -12.52 16.40
CA LEU A 77 7.92 -12.33 15.47
C LEU A 77 7.99 -13.25 14.23
N GLY A 78 9.13 -13.88 14.01
CA GLY A 78 9.36 -14.75 12.85
C GLY A 78 9.63 -13.98 11.56
N ILE A 79 10.10 -14.69 10.53
CA ILE A 79 10.58 -14.10 9.27
C ILE A 79 9.49 -13.35 8.50
N GLU A 80 8.27 -13.86 8.46
CA GLU A 80 7.19 -13.22 7.70
C GLU A 80 6.80 -11.86 8.31
N SER A 81 6.78 -11.77 9.65
CA SER A 81 6.55 -10.50 10.34
C SER A 81 7.69 -9.51 10.09
N VAL A 82 8.95 -9.99 10.05
CA VAL A 82 10.11 -9.15 9.72
C VAL A 82 9.99 -8.57 8.31
N LYS A 83 9.61 -9.39 7.34
CA LYS A 83 9.37 -8.94 5.95
C LYS A 83 8.30 -7.84 5.91
N ILE A 84 7.16 -8.07 6.54
CA ILE A 84 6.06 -7.10 6.62
C ILE A 84 6.53 -5.80 7.27
N ILE A 85 7.21 -5.87 8.43
CA ILE A 85 7.72 -4.70 9.14
C ILE A 85 8.73 -3.95 8.27
N ALA A 86 9.66 -4.66 7.62
CA ALA A 86 10.68 -4.07 6.78
C ALA A 86 10.07 -3.33 5.57
N ILE A 87 9.16 -3.97 4.87
CA ILE A 87 8.45 -3.40 3.72
C ILE A 87 7.65 -2.16 4.13
N THR A 88 6.89 -2.25 5.23
CA THR A 88 6.09 -1.13 5.75
C THR A 88 6.99 0.04 6.15
N SER A 89 8.07 -0.23 6.88
CA SER A 89 9.01 0.80 7.32
C SER A 89 9.73 1.49 6.16
N ALA A 90 10.09 0.71 5.13
CA ALA A 90 10.73 1.23 3.92
C ALA A 90 9.77 2.09 3.08
N SER A 91 8.47 1.72 3.04
CA SER A 91 7.45 2.46 2.28
C SER A 91 7.15 3.86 2.82
N VAL A 92 7.41 4.13 4.11
CA VAL A 92 7.19 5.45 4.72
C VAL A 92 7.95 6.54 3.95
N GLY A 93 9.23 6.32 3.68
CA GLY A 93 10.06 7.27 2.93
C GLY A 93 9.58 7.52 1.52
N LEU A 94 8.99 6.50 0.89
CA LEU A 94 8.48 6.56 -0.48
C LEU A 94 7.12 7.27 -0.57
N LEU A 95 6.19 6.97 0.33
CA LEU A 95 4.79 7.38 0.23
C LEU A 95 4.42 8.61 1.09
N LYS A 96 5.35 9.12 1.91
CA LYS A 96 5.05 10.20 2.87
C LYS A 96 4.83 11.57 2.22
N SER A 97 5.41 11.84 1.05
CA SER A 97 5.33 13.16 0.41
C SER A 97 3.90 13.53 0.04
N ALA A 98 3.56 14.81 0.14
CA ALA A 98 2.28 15.33 -0.32
C ALA A 98 2.09 15.07 -1.83
N GLN A 99 0.85 14.76 -2.21
CA GLN A 99 0.45 14.52 -3.61
C GLN A 99 -0.63 15.54 -3.99
N GLU A 100 -0.21 16.74 -4.33
CA GLU A 100 -1.07 17.92 -4.50
C GLU A 100 -2.12 17.74 -5.60
N ALA A 101 -1.76 17.08 -6.73
CA ALA A 101 -2.70 16.79 -7.81
C ALA A 101 -3.84 15.84 -7.36
N TYR A 102 -3.63 15.11 -6.28
CA TYR A 102 -4.60 14.20 -5.67
C TYR A 102 -5.25 14.79 -4.41
N ALA A 103 -4.96 16.06 -4.09
CA ALA A 103 -5.39 16.73 -2.86
C ALA A 103 -4.99 15.97 -1.57
N LEU A 104 -3.84 15.28 -1.60
CA LEU A 104 -3.31 14.53 -0.46
C LEU A 104 -2.19 15.32 0.22
N THR A 105 -2.35 15.58 1.51
CA THR A 105 -1.31 16.17 2.35
C THR A 105 -0.23 15.14 2.70
N SER A 106 0.88 15.60 3.29
CA SER A 106 1.98 14.72 3.70
C SER A 106 1.48 13.61 4.63
N GLY A 107 1.82 12.36 4.31
CA GLY A 107 1.47 11.18 5.07
C GLY A 107 0.15 10.51 4.66
N GLN A 108 -0.79 11.22 4.05
CA GLN A 108 -2.11 10.66 3.72
C GLN A 108 -2.04 9.51 2.71
N LEU A 109 -1.18 9.61 1.68
CA LEU A 109 -0.98 8.50 0.75
C LEU A 109 -0.46 7.25 1.46
N TRP A 110 0.50 7.42 2.38
CA TRP A 110 1.02 6.31 3.18
C TRP A 110 -0.04 5.70 4.09
N GLN A 111 -0.84 6.53 4.80
CA GLN A 111 -1.90 6.07 5.69
C GLN A 111 -2.95 5.24 4.94
N HIS A 112 -3.42 5.73 3.80
CA HIS A 112 -4.35 5.01 2.92
C HIS A 112 -3.76 3.68 2.43
N SER A 113 -2.53 3.71 1.94
CA SER A 113 -1.83 2.51 1.46
C SER A 113 -1.63 1.48 2.57
N TYR A 114 -1.32 1.93 3.77
CA TYR A 114 -1.16 1.07 4.94
C TYR A 114 -2.50 0.45 5.39
N ALA A 115 -3.57 1.25 5.44
CA ALA A 115 -4.93 0.75 5.71
C ALA A 115 -5.33 -0.33 4.71
N THR A 116 -5.11 -0.07 3.43
CA THR A 116 -5.36 -1.02 2.33
C THR A 116 -4.57 -2.31 2.52
N ALA A 117 -3.29 -2.22 2.93
CA ALA A 117 -2.44 -3.41 3.17
C ALA A 117 -2.92 -4.27 4.34
N ILE A 118 -3.34 -3.66 5.45
CA ILE A 118 -3.92 -4.38 6.59
C ILE A 118 -5.22 -5.07 6.17
N LEU A 119 -6.14 -4.35 5.53
CA LEU A 119 -7.39 -4.92 5.02
C LEU A 119 -7.13 -6.08 4.06
N ALA A 120 -6.24 -5.91 3.08
CA ALA A 120 -5.89 -6.96 2.13
C ALA A 120 -5.30 -8.21 2.82
N SER A 121 -4.47 -8.03 3.85
CA SER A 121 -3.91 -9.13 4.64
C SER A 121 -5.00 -9.90 5.39
N ILE A 122 -5.93 -9.20 6.02
CA ILE A 122 -7.05 -9.83 6.75
C ILE A 122 -7.98 -10.55 5.78
N ILE A 123 -8.46 -9.85 4.73
CA ILE A 123 -9.33 -10.42 3.69
C ILE A 123 -8.67 -11.62 3.02
N GLY A 124 -7.39 -11.50 2.65
CA GLY A 124 -6.61 -12.57 2.01
C GLY A 124 -6.52 -13.84 2.87
N ARG A 125 -6.42 -13.70 4.20
CA ARG A 125 -6.45 -14.83 5.12
C ARG A 125 -7.80 -15.57 5.07
N TYR A 126 -8.93 -14.85 5.11
CA TYR A 126 -10.27 -15.44 4.97
C TYR A 126 -10.47 -16.06 3.58
N ALA A 127 -10.01 -15.40 2.54
CA ALA A 127 -10.05 -15.88 1.16
C ALA A 127 -9.02 -17.00 0.86
N LYS A 128 -8.20 -17.40 1.85
CA LYS A 128 -7.16 -18.43 1.74
C LYS A 128 -6.13 -18.16 0.65
N VAL A 129 -5.73 -16.89 0.50
CA VAL A 129 -4.62 -16.51 -0.37
C VAL A 129 -3.33 -17.13 0.17
N LYS A 130 -2.59 -17.82 -0.71
CA LYS A 130 -1.38 -18.57 -0.32
C LYS A 130 -0.17 -17.66 -0.10
N ASP A 131 0.00 -16.64 -0.95
CA ASP A 131 1.11 -15.71 -0.90
C ASP A 131 0.69 -14.41 -0.21
N SER A 132 0.67 -14.45 1.11
CA SER A 132 0.27 -13.33 1.97
C SER A 132 1.25 -12.14 1.91
N PRO A 133 2.59 -12.34 1.88
CA PRO A 133 3.54 -11.22 1.78
C PRO A 133 3.44 -10.45 0.46
N SER A 134 3.30 -11.13 -0.66
CA SER A 134 3.12 -10.46 -1.96
C SER A 134 1.80 -9.71 -2.03
N LEU A 135 0.71 -10.27 -1.47
CA LEU A 135 -0.57 -9.59 -1.38
C LEU A 135 -0.48 -8.31 -0.53
N TYR A 136 0.15 -8.41 0.65
CA TYR A 136 0.38 -7.26 1.54
C TYR A 136 1.17 -6.16 0.82
N THR A 137 2.27 -6.53 0.15
CA THR A 137 3.12 -5.57 -0.58
C THR A 137 2.38 -4.94 -1.75
N ALA A 138 1.62 -5.71 -2.52
CA ALA A 138 0.82 -5.19 -3.61
C ALA A 138 -0.20 -4.15 -3.10
N ALA A 139 -0.90 -4.45 -2.01
CA ALA A 139 -1.84 -3.53 -1.39
C ALA A 139 -1.16 -2.28 -0.82
N LEU A 140 0.02 -2.42 -0.21
CA LEU A 140 0.79 -1.28 0.32
C LEU A 140 1.30 -0.34 -0.79
N LEU A 141 1.59 -0.88 -1.97
CA LEU A 141 2.15 -0.13 -3.09
C LEU A 141 1.14 0.12 -4.23
N HIS A 142 -0.16 -0.18 -4.03
CA HIS A 142 -1.15 -0.09 -5.11
C HIS A 142 -1.22 1.29 -5.75
N ASP A 143 -1.01 2.31 -4.97
CA ASP A 143 -1.08 3.73 -5.34
C ASP A 143 0.30 4.37 -5.63
N VAL A 144 1.38 3.58 -5.71
CA VAL A 144 2.75 4.11 -5.90
C VAL A 144 2.91 4.94 -7.17
N GLY A 145 2.12 4.66 -8.21
CA GLY A 145 2.11 5.43 -9.45
C GLY A 145 1.67 6.88 -9.29
N LYS A 146 0.91 7.22 -8.24
CA LYS A 146 0.52 8.61 -7.93
C LYS A 146 1.73 9.50 -7.69
N ILE A 147 2.81 8.96 -7.12
CA ILE A 147 4.06 9.72 -6.90
C ILE A 147 4.65 10.18 -8.24
N VAL A 148 4.59 9.31 -9.25
CA VAL A 148 5.11 9.59 -10.60
C VAL A 148 4.23 10.59 -11.32
N LEU A 149 2.91 10.39 -11.24
CA LEU A 149 1.93 11.19 -11.98
C LEU A 149 1.57 12.50 -11.29
N ASN A 150 1.95 12.74 -10.03
CA ASN A 150 1.57 13.94 -9.28
C ASN A 150 1.92 15.23 -10.05
N ARG A 151 3.17 15.39 -10.46
CA ARG A 151 3.60 16.59 -11.17
C ARG A 151 3.01 16.72 -12.59
N PRO A 152 3.05 15.69 -13.46
CA PRO A 152 2.37 15.73 -14.74
C PRO A 152 0.89 16.07 -14.64
N LEU A 153 0.17 15.41 -13.72
CA LEU A 153 -1.26 15.63 -13.55
C LEU A 153 -1.57 17.05 -13.05
N GLN A 154 -0.74 17.62 -12.18
CA GLN A 154 -0.87 19.01 -11.72
C GLN A 154 -0.75 19.99 -12.89
N ILE A 155 0.25 19.79 -13.77
CA ILE A 155 0.47 20.64 -14.94
C ILE A 155 -0.72 20.56 -15.92
N GLU A 156 -1.15 19.35 -16.28
CA GLU A 156 -2.23 19.15 -17.23
C GLU A 156 -3.60 19.59 -16.67
N SER A 157 -3.84 19.41 -15.36
CA SER A 157 -5.05 19.94 -14.72
C SER A 157 -5.08 21.47 -14.69
N TYR A 158 -3.92 22.12 -14.58
CA TYR A 158 -3.84 23.57 -14.69
C TYR A 158 -4.09 24.06 -16.13
N ASN A 159 -3.60 23.33 -17.14
CA ASN A 159 -3.80 23.64 -18.55
C ASN A 159 -5.25 23.40 -19.01
N HIS A 160 -5.97 22.47 -18.36
CA HIS A 160 -7.33 22.02 -18.71
C HIS A 160 -8.27 22.05 -17.49
N PRO A 161 -8.52 23.21 -16.88
CA PRO A 161 -9.26 23.32 -15.63
C PRO A 161 -10.72 22.83 -15.72
N GLU A 162 -11.36 22.98 -16.88
CA GLU A 162 -12.71 22.49 -17.13
C GLU A 162 -12.78 20.96 -17.05
N LEU A 163 -11.83 20.25 -17.64
CA LEU A 163 -11.77 18.78 -17.57
C LEU A 163 -11.42 18.31 -16.16
N ALA A 164 -10.53 19.04 -15.48
CA ALA A 164 -10.16 18.72 -14.11
C ALA A 164 -11.32 18.87 -13.11
N ALA A 165 -12.29 19.76 -13.38
CA ALA A 165 -13.45 19.96 -12.51
C ALA A 165 -14.54 18.90 -12.69
N GLU A 166 -14.70 18.37 -13.90
CA GLU A 166 -15.83 17.48 -14.25
C GLU A 166 -15.50 16.00 -14.06
N LEU A 167 -14.22 15.62 -14.05
CA LEU A 167 -13.79 14.22 -14.05
C LEU A 167 -13.38 13.72 -12.66
N SER A 168 -13.61 12.42 -12.43
CA SER A 168 -12.98 11.73 -11.30
C SER A 168 -11.45 11.75 -11.41
N LEU A 169 -10.73 11.49 -10.33
CA LEU A 169 -9.26 11.45 -10.33
C LEU A 169 -8.72 10.48 -11.40
N LEU A 170 -9.25 9.27 -11.45
CA LEU A 170 -8.88 8.27 -12.45
C LEU A 170 -9.21 8.75 -13.88
N GLY A 171 -10.38 9.37 -14.06
CA GLY A 171 -10.78 9.94 -15.37
C GLY A 171 -9.85 11.06 -15.83
N ARG A 172 -9.35 11.89 -14.91
CA ARG A 172 -8.33 12.94 -15.22
C ARG A 172 -7.02 12.31 -15.67
N GLU A 173 -6.52 11.32 -14.98
CA GLU A 173 -5.30 10.60 -15.38
C GLU A 173 -5.45 10.02 -16.79
N GLN A 174 -6.53 9.28 -17.05
CA GLN A 174 -6.75 8.62 -18.33
C GLN A 174 -6.92 9.59 -19.49
N LEU A 175 -7.65 10.69 -19.27
CA LEU A 175 -7.90 11.66 -20.33
C LEU A 175 -6.70 12.60 -20.57
N LEU A 176 -6.07 13.12 -19.52
CA LEU A 176 -5.02 14.11 -19.61
C LEU A 176 -3.62 13.50 -19.81
N LEU A 177 -3.37 12.31 -19.24
CA LEU A 177 -2.06 11.67 -19.29
C LEU A 177 -2.04 10.40 -20.17
N HIS A 178 -3.19 9.98 -20.70
CA HIS A 178 -3.36 8.76 -21.51
C HIS A 178 -2.91 7.48 -20.81
N THR A 179 -2.87 7.48 -19.48
CA THR A 179 -2.55 6.36 -18.60
C THR A 179 -3.18 6.60 -17.22
N ASP A 180 -2.93 5.73 -16.26
CA ASP A 180 -3.36 5.89 -14.87
C ASP A 180 -2.29 5.42 -13.89
N HIS A 181 -2.46 5.81 -12.61
CA HIS A 181 -1.49 5.45 -11.56
C HIS A 181 -1.34 3.96 -11.34
N ALA A 182 -2.36 3.14 -11.62
CA ALA A 182 -2.27 1.69 -11.49
C ALA A 182 -1.29 1.11 -12.52
N ARG A 183 -1.44 1.49 -13.79
CA ARG A 183 -0.55 1.07 -14.88
C ARG A 183 0.88 1.58 -14.70
N VAL A 184 1.03 2.84 -14.33
CA VAL A 184 2.35 3.43 -14.05
C VAL A 184 2.99 2.77 -12.84
N GLY A 185 2.22 2.49 -11.78
CA GLY A 185 2.66 1.75 -10.62
C GLY A 185 3.16 0.35 -10.98
N MET A 186 2.41 -0.40 -11.78
CA MET A 186 2.84 -1.72 -12.27
C MET A 186 4.18 -1.64 -13.02
N ALA A 187 4.28 -0.74 -14.01
CA ALA A 187 5.51 -0.58 -14.78
C ALA A 187 6.71 -0.15 -13.91
N LEU A 188 6.46 0.67 -12.88
CA LEU A 188 7.47 1.07 -11.91
C LEU A 188 7.97 -0.12 -11.07
N LEU A 189 7.04 -0.93 -10.55
CA LEU A 189 7.40 -2.10 -9.74
C LEU A 189 8.14 -3.16 -10.57
N GLU A 190 7.76 -3.36 -11.83
CA GLU A 190 8.49 -4.21 -12.77
C GLU A 190 9.92 -3.69 -13.03
N LYS A 191 10.08 -2.37 -13.23
CA LYS A 191 11.40 -1.74 -13.35
C LYS A 191 12.26 -1.93 -12.10
N TRP A 192 11.64 -1.98 -10.93
CA TRP A 192 12.32 -2.26 -9.65
C TRP A 192 12.56 -3.75 -9.41
N GLY A 193 12.14 -4.64 -10.31
CA GLY A 193 12.38 -6.08 -10.24
C GLY A 193 11.45 -6.82 -9.29
N LEU A 194 10.31 -6.23 -8.90
CA LEU A 194 9.33 -6.93 -8.09
C LEU A 194 8.58 -7.99 -8.90
N PRO A 195 8.18 -9.11 -8.29
CA PRO A 195 7.52 -10.21 -8.98
C PRO A 195 6.11 -9.84 -9.45
N GLU A 196 5.61 -10.54 -10.49
CA GLU A 196 4.24 -10.39 -11.00
C GLU A 196 3.17 -10.55 -9.91
N ALA A 197 3.43 -11.34 -8.87
CA ALA A 197 2.53 -11.51 -7.74
C ALA A 197 2.26 -10.19 -6.99
N VAL A 198 3.16 -9.19 -7.14
CA VAL A 198 3.03 -7.84 -6.60
C VAL A 198 2.59 -6.85 -7.67
N SER A 199 3.28 -6.81 -8.85
CA SER A 199 3.04 -5.78 -9.85
C SER A 199 1.67 -5.91 -10.54
N VAL A 200 1.21 -7.13 -10.84
CA VAL A 200 -0.07 -7.35 -11.52
C VAL A 200 -1.28 -6.89 -10.68
N PRO A 201 -1.42 -7.24 -9.39
CA PRO A 201 -2.50 -6.69 -8.58
C PRO A 201 -2.49 -5.16 -8.50
N VAL A 202 -1.32 -4.52 -8.46
CA VAL A 202 -1.17 -3.06 -8.51
C VAL A 202 -1.71 -2.51 -9.83
N GLY A 203 -1.33 -3.09 -10.97
CA GLY A 203 -1.79 -2.62 -12.28
C GLY A 203 -3.27 -2.82 -12.55
N MET A 204 -3.91 -3.75 -11.84
CA MET A 204 -5.28 -4.19 -12.12
C MET A 204 -6.31 -3.72 -11.08
N HIS A 205 -5.91 -2.99 -10.04
CA HIS A 205 -6.82 -2.68 -8.93
C HIS A 205 -7.97 -1.73 -9.29
N HIS A 206 -7.95 -1.10 -10.47
CA HIS A 206 -9.09 -0.33 -11.03
C HIS A 206 -9.76 -0.99 -12.23
N THR A 207 -9.21 -2.09 -12.76
CA THR A 207 -9.66 -2.70 -14.03
C THR A 207 -9.90 -4.18 -13.83
N LEU A 208 -11.11 -4.57 -13.40
CA LEU A 208 -11.47 -5.97 -13.10
C LEU A 208 -11.98 -6.77 -14.31
N ASP A 209 -12.14 -6.18 -15.47
CA ASP A 209 -12.61 -6.81 -16.73
C ASP A 209 -11.51 -7.58 -17.47
N GLN A 210 -10.24 -7.37 -17.09
CA GLN A 210 -9.09 -8.02 -17.69
C GLN A 210 -8.84 -9.42 -17.08
N PRO A 211 -8.36 -10.41 -17.86
CA PRO A 211 -8.07 -11.77 -17.35
C PRO A 211 -7.11 -11.80 -16.15
N GLN A 212 -6.08 -10.95 -16.17
CA GLN A 212 -5.12 -10.84 -15.05
C GLN A 212 -5.78 -10.30 -13.77
N ALA A 213 -6.73 -9.39 -13.91
CA ALA A 213 -7.48 -8.79 -12.79
C ALA A 213 -8.43 -9.81 -12.14
N GLN A 214 -8.77 -10.91 -12.82
CA GLN A 214 -9.55 -11.99 -12.23
C GLN A 214 -8.77 -12.84 -11.23
N ARG A 215 -7.46 -12.67 -11.11
CA ARG A 215 -6.66 -13.30 -10.06
C ARG A 215 -7.16 -12.83 -8.69
N LEU A 216 -7.22 -13.76 -7.74
CA LEU A 216 -7.76 -13.48 -6.40
C LEU A 216 -7.05 -12.30 -5.72
N ASN A 217 -5.72 -12.18 -5.86
CA ASN A 217 -4.95 -11.09 -5.27
C ASN A 217 -5.39 -9.71 -5.80
N ALA A 218 -5.65 -9.57 -7.11
CA ALA A 218 -6.12 -8.31 -7.70
C ALA A 218 -7.50 -7.92 -7.17
N LYS A 219 -8.42 -8.90 -7.04
CA LYS A 219 -9.74 -8.69 -6.44
C LYS A 219 -9.66 -8.27 -4.97
N VAL A 220 -8.77 -8.89 -4.21
CA VAL A 220 -8.56 -8.55 -2.79
C VAL A 220 -7.98 -7.15 -2.64
N VAL A 221 -6.99 -6.76 -3.47
CA VAL A 221 -6.44 -5.40 -3.44
C VAL A 221 -7.50 -4.37 -3.80
N HIS A 222 -8.30 -4.61 -4.86
CA HIS A 222 -9.41 -3.73 -5.23
C HIS A 222 -10.42 -3.56 -4.09
N LEU A 223 -10.88 -4.67 -3.51
CA LEU A 223 -11.83 -4.66 -2.40
C LEU A 223 -11.25 -3.92 -1.19
N ALA A 224 -10.01 -4.21 -0.81
CA ALA A 224 -9.33 -3.58 0.32
C ALA A 224 -9.16 -2.06 0.10
N ASN A 225 -8.81 -1.63 -1.11
CA ASN A 225 -8.73 -0.21 -1.48
C ASN A 225 -10.11 0.47 -1.34
N ALA A 226 -11.16 -0.14 -1.87
CA ALA A 226 -12.52 0.40 -1.77
C ALA A 226 -12.97 0.53 -0.31
N LEU A 227 -12.70 -0.48 0.53
CA LEU A 227 -13.03 -0.45 1.96
C LEU A 227 -12.20 0.59 2.72
N ALA A 228 -10.91 0.75 2.40
CA ALA A 228 -10.06 1.78 3.00
C ALA A 228 -10.60 3.20 2.76
N HIS A 229 -11.22 3.46 1.62
CA HIS A 229 -11.91 4.74 1.36
C HIS A 229 -13.20 4.94 2.15
N LEU A 230 -13.79 3.87 2.69
CA LEU A 230 -15.00 3.94 3.54
C LEU A 230 -14.64 4.06 5.03
N THR A 231 -13.35 4.03 5.34
CA THR A 231 -12.86 4.21 6.69
C THR A 231 -12.39 5.66 6.83
N SER A 232 -13.06 6.45 7.64
CA SER A 232 -12.58 7.77 8.06
C SER A 232 -12.03 7.68 9.47
N ILE A 233 -10.86 8.28 9.68
CA ILE A 233 -10.41 8.63 11.02
C ILE A 233 -10.86 10.07 11.19
N GLU A 234 -11.92 10.28 11.97
CA GLU A 234 -12.26 11.63 12.36
C GLU A 234 -11.11 12.16 13.22
N GLU A 235 -10.59 13.34 12.87
CA GLU A 235 -9.63 14.12 13.65
C GLU A 235 -10.33 14.74 14.89
N GLU A 236 -11.11 13.93 15.62
CA GLU A 236 -11.66 14.30 16.92
C GLU A 236 -10.63 13.90 17.99
N PRO A 237 -10.56 14.63 19.13
CA PRO A 237 -9.59 14.39 20.19
C PRO A 237 -9.61 12.97 20.76
N ASP A 238 -10.68 12.24 20.59
CA ASP A 238 -10.89 10.86 21.07
C ASP A 238 -10.72 9.80 19.96
N GLY A 239 -10.42 10.21 18.70
CA GLY A 239 -9.99 9.35 17.61
C GLY A 239 -10.89 8.15 17.31
N GLU A 240 -12.21 8.29 17.36
CA GLU A 240 -13.11 7.20 17.00
C GLU A 240 -12.95 6.85 15.51
N PHE A 241 -12.69 5.58 15.26
CA PHE A 241 -12.60 5.03 13.93
C PHE A 241 -14.01 4.72 13.42
N PHE A 242 -14.37 5.29 12.29
CA PHE A 242 -15.68 5.11 11.68
C PHE A 242 -15.58 4.31 10.37
N PHE A 243 -16.40 3.25 10.25
CA PHE A 243 -16.63 2.55 8.98
C PHE A 243 -18.02 2.91 8.47
N ASP A 244 -18.10 3.51 7.28
CA ASP A 244 -19.36 3.91 6.69
C ASP A 244 -20.11 2.71 6.08
N VAL A 245 -20.92 2.05 6.91
CA VAL A 245 -21.73 0.90 6.53
C VAL A 245 -22.76 1.26 5.44
N LEU A 246 -23.32 2.47 5.46
CA LEU A 246 -24.30 2.90 4.45
C LEU A 246 -23.62 3.06 3.08
N ALA A 247 -22.48 3.74 3.04
CA ALA A 247 -21.72 3.87 1.81
C ALA A 247 -21.18 2.52 1.30
N TYR A 248 -20.93 1.54 2.18
CA TYR A 248 -20.61 0.17 1.78
C TYR A 248 -21.80 -0.50 1.08
N GLU A 249 -22.99 -0.50 1.68
CA GLU A 249 -24.19 -1.12 1.10
C GLU A 249 -24.54 -0.52 -0.26
N ASP A 250 -24.38 0.80 -0.44
CA ASP A 250 -24.58 1.48 -1.71
C ASP A 250 -23.60 1.03 -2.82
N ARG A 251 -22.39 0.65 -2.46
CA ARG A 251 -21.31 0.26 -3.39
C ARG A 251 -21.12 -1.23 -3.53
N LYS A 252 -21.71 -2.03 -2.66
CA LYS A 252 -21.52 -3.48 -2.60
C LYS A 252 -21.71 -4.20 -3.94
N ALA A 253 -22.70 -3.81 -4.73
CA ALA A 253 -22.95 -4.40 -6.05
C ALA A 253 -21.82 -4.15 -7.07
N MET A 254 -20.96 -3.17 -6.84
CA MET A 254 -19.82 -2.83 -7.69
C MET A 254 -18.50 -3.45 -7.22
N LEU A 255 -18.48 -4.04 -6.01
CA LEU A 255 -17.30 -4.65 -5.47
C LEU A 255 -17.07 -6.07 -6.02
N PRO A 256 -15.81 -6.52 -6.15
CA PRO A 256 -15.54 -7.86 -6.61
C PRO A 256 -15.98 -8.91 -5.59
N GLU A 257 -16.50 -10.02 -6.08
CA GLU A 257 -16.76 -11.17 -5.24
C GLU A 257 -15.43 -11.79 -4.77
N VAL A 258 -15.23 -11.79 -3.44
CA VAL A 258 -14.07 -12.39 -2.78
C VAL A 258 -14.57 -13.49 -1.83
N PRO A 259 -14.02 -14.72 -1.93
CA PRO A 259 -14.46 -15.84 -1.11
C PRO A 259 -14.43 -15.52 0.38
N HIS A 260 -15.49 -15.89 1.09
CA HIS A 260 -15.64 -15.75 2.54
C HIS A 260 -15.63 -14.31 3.08
N PHE A 261 -15.61 -13.28 2.23
CA PHE A 261 -15.61 -11.90 2.69
C PHE A 261 -16.95 -11.50 3.32
N GLU A 262 -18.05 -11.65 2.59
CA GLU A 262 -19.38 -11.20 3.03
C GLU A 262 -19.81 -11.82 4.37
N GLU A 263 -19.62 -13.12 4.53
CA GLU A 263 -19.99 -13.82 5.75
C GLU A 263 -19.13 -13.46 6.97
N ASN A 264 -17.94 -12.88 6.73
CA ASN A 264 -16.99 -12.51 7.78
C ASN A 264 -16.74 -10.99 7.84
N MET A 265 -17.42 -10.18 7.04
CA MET A 265 -17.17 -8.74 6.90
C MET A 265 -17.07 -8.02 8.27
N ARG A 266 -18.01 -8.26 9.16
CA ARG A 266 -18.01 -7.62 10.48
C ARG A 266 -16.73 -7.93 11.26
N ILE A 267 -16.32 -9.18 11.31
CA ILE A 267 -15.11 -9.61 12.04
C ILE A 267 -13.86 -9.04 11.36
N ILE A 268 -13.84 -8.98 10.03
CA ILE A 268 -12.74 -8.40 9.25
C ILE A 268 -12.59 -6.92 9.58
N ILE A 269 -13.68 -6.16 9.64
CA ILE A 269 -13.64 -4.73 9.98
C ILE A 269 -13.24 -4.50 11.44
N GLU A 270 -13.78 -5.28 12.39
CA GLU A 270 -13.39 -5.19 13.80
C GLU A 270 -11.89 -5.46 13.98
N GLU A 271 -11.36 -6.51 13.35
CA GLU A 271 -9.92 -6.83 13.39
C GLU A 271 -9.07 -5.74 12.69
N PHE A 272 -9.56 -5.18 11.59
CA PHE A 272 -8.88 -4.08 10.90
C PHE A 272 -8.75 -2.86 11.79
N VAL A 273 -9.84 -2.43 12.43
CA VAL A 273 -9.85 -1.28 13.34
C VAL A 273 -8.81 -1.45 14.45
N GLU A 274 -8.84 -2.60 15.14
CA GLU A 274 -7.88 -2.90 16.21
C GLU A 274 -6.43 -2.80 15.72
N LYS A 275 -6.13 -3.45 14.61
CA LYS A 275 -4.76 -3.48 14.06
C LYS A 275 -4.29 -2.13 13.54
N TYR A 276 -5.16 -1.40 12.85
CA TYR A 276 -4.82 -0.10 12.28
C TYR A 276 -4.55 0.93 13.37
N GLN A 277 -5.44 1.06 14.36
CA GLN A 277 -5.26 1.97 15.50
C GLN A 277 -3.99 1.67 16.29
N ALA A 278 -3.70 0.38 16.50
CA ALA A 278 -2.50 -0.04 17.21
C ALA A 278 -1.17 0.41 16.57
N THR A 279 -1.19 0.74 15.27
CA THR A 279 0.04 0.99 14.51
C THR A 279 0.10 2.38 13.90
N VAL A 280 -1.04 2.94 13.45
CA VAL A 280 -1.03 4.25 12.77
C VAL A 280 -0.46 5.36 13.66
N ALA A 281 -0.73 5.32 14.96
CA ALA A 281 -0.20 6.24 15.96
C ALA A 281 1.34 6.26 16.02
N VAL A 282 2.00 5.19 15.53
CA VAL A 282 3.46 5.07 15.47
C VAL A 282 4.06 5.98 14.38
N TYR A 283 3.30 6.29 13.33
CA TYR A 283 3.80 6.99 12.14
C TYR A 283 3.18 8.38 11.91
N VAL A 284 2.18 8.77 12.70
CA VAL A 284 1.48 10.06 12.60
C VAL A 284 2.20 11.19 13.35
N LEU A 285 3.40 10.97 13.87
CA LEU A 285 4.23 11.98 14.55
C LEU A 285 5.09 12.78 13.57
#